data_228719f38478dc3a2723d22208ed0e80
#
_entry.id   228719f38478dc3a2723d22208ed0e80
#
_cell.length_a   1.000
_cell.length_b   1.000
_cell.length_c   1.000
_cell.angle_alpha   90.00
_cell.angle_beta   90.00
_cell.angle_gamma   90.00
#
_symmetry.space_group_name_H-M   'P 1'
#
loop_
_entity.id
_entity.type
_entity.pdbx_description
1 polymer ?
#
loop_
_entity_poly.entity_id
_entity_poly.type
_entity_poly.pdbx_seq_one_letter_code
_entity_poly.pdbx_strand_id
1 'polypeptide(L)'
;MIEVRGLTKHYGQTVAVQDLTFTVQPGQVTGFLGPNGAGKSTTMRMILGLDRPTAGIALIDGRPYGQLKHPLREVGALLDAKWVHPNRSARAHLEWMAASNGLPKSRVEEVLRLVGLSEVAGKSAGGFSLGMSQRLGLAGALLGDPKVLLFDEPVNGLDPEGILWIRRFMQRLAAEGRTVLVSSHLLSEMSQTADHLVVIGRGRLISDSTTAEFIERASESSVRVRSPQLDELRSLLTSKGMTVKQNEGNADGAALVVNGVTSDAVGALAGEHDITLYELAPQRGSLEEAFMRMTGGDVQYHGEVGPQGDVAAAPPAAAPAQPVETKVLGGTK
;
A
#
# COMPACT_ATOMS: atom_id res chain seq x y z
N MET A 1 -15.10 3.65 -13.21
CA MET A 1 -13.88 4.48 -13.34
C MET A 1 -13.81 5.49 -12.19
N ILE A 2 -12.62 5.75 -11.63
CA ILE A 2 -12.40 6.83 -10.66
C ILE A 2 -11.53 7.89 -11.32
N GLU A 3 -11.90 9.15 -11.20
CA GLU A 3 -11.13 10.30 -11.68
C GLU A 3 -10.83 11.24 -10.53
N VAL A 4 -9.57 11.57 -10.34
CA VAL A 4 -9.07 12.53 -9.35
C VAL A 4 -8.40 13.67 -10.09
N ARG A 5 -8.85 14.92 -9.85
CA ARG A 5 -8.38 16.11 -10.58
C ARG A 5 -8.02 17.23 -9.61
N GLY A 6 -6.73 17.56 -9.51
CA GLY A 6 -6.20 18.62 -8.68
C GLY A 6 -6.53 18.48 -7.19
N LEU A 7 -6.70 17.25 -6.71
CA LEU A 7 -7.21 16.97 -5.37
C LEU A 7 -6.23 17.43 -4.30
N THR A 8 -6.70 18.30 -3.40
CA THR A 8 -5.89 18.92 -2.35
C THR A 8 -6.60 18.84 -1.01
N LYS A 9 -5.85 18.49 0.06
CA LYS A 9 -6.36 18.46 1.43
C LYS A 9 -5.39 19.07 2.41
N HIS A 10 -5.86 20.08 3.13
CA HIS A 10 -5.15 20.66 4.27
C HIS A 10 -5.92 20.38 5.57
N TYR A 11 -5.19 20.01 6.61
CA TYR A 11 -5.66 19.94 7.99
C TYR A 11 -4.90 21.01 8.81
N GLY A 12 -5.52 22.19 8.94
CA GLY A 12 -4.84 23.36 9.50
C GLY A 12 -3.63 23.73 8.66
N GLN A 13 -2.44 23.71 9.26
CA GLN A 13 -1.18 23.99 8.57
C GLN A 13 -0.58 22.76 7.86
N THR A 14 -1.10 21.56 8.11
CA THR A 14 -0.56 20.33 7.52
C THR A 14 -1.18 20.06 6.16
N VAL A 15 -0.33 19.94 5.14
CA VAL A 15 -0.74 19.53 3.80
C VAL A 15 -0.70 18.01 3.73
N ALA A 16 -1.87 17.36 3.67
CA ALA A 16 -1.97 15.92 3.59
C ALA A 16 -1.97 15.39 2.14
N VAL A 17 -2.57 16.17 1.22
CA VAL A 17 -2.60 15.87 -0.23
C VAL A 17 -2.50 17.19 -0.98
N GLN A 18 -1.71 17.24 -2.05
CA GLN A 18 -1.48 18.45 -2.82
C GLN A 18 -1.53 18.17 -4.33
N ASP A 19 -2.50 18.80 -5.00
CA ASP A 19 -2.66 18.82 -6.47
C ASP A 19 -2.56 17.42 -7.12
N LEU A 20 -3.22 16.43 -6.49
CA LEU A 20 -3.16 15.04 -6.95
C LEU A 20 -4.13 14.83 -8.11
N THR A 21 -3.59 14.35 -9.24
CA THR A 21 -4.37 14.05 -10.45
C THR A 21 -3.98 12.67 -10.97
N PHE A 22 -4.97 11.77 -11.08
CA PHE A 22 -4.81 10.42 -11.66
C PHE A 22 -6.17 9.81 -12.00
N THR A 23 -6.15 8.70 -12.75
CA THR A 23 -7.36 7.98 -13.15
C THR A 23 -7.22 6.48 -12.86
N VAL A 24 -8.27 5.86 -12.32
CA VAL A 24 -8.36 4.41 -12.10
C VAL A 24 -9.32 3.83 -13.13
N GLN A 25 -8.79 3.00 -14.02
CA GLN A 25 -9.55 2.40 -15.11
C GLN A 25 -10.28 1.13 -14.66
N PRO A 26 -11.42 0.79 -15.29
CA PRO A 26 -12.07 -0.51 -15.09
C PRO A 26 -11.25 -1.64 -15.73
N GLY A 27 -11.46 -2.87 -15.23
CA GLY A 27 -10.84 -4.07 -15.79
C GLY A 27 -9.41 -4.34 -15.36
N GLN A 28 -8.87 -3.52 -14.46
CA GLN A 28 -7.51 -3.67 -13.93
C GLN A 28 -7.45 -3.36 -12.44
N VAL A 29 -6.42 -3.89 -11.77
CA VAL A 29 -6.08 -3.53 -10.40
C VAL A 29 -5.10 -2.36 -10.45
N THR A 30 -5.50 -1.21 -9.88
CA THR A 30 -4.60 -0.06 -9.70
C THR A 30 -4.08 -0.04 -8.27
N GLY A 31 -2.77 -0.17 -8.10
CA GLY A 31 -2.07 -0.03 -6.83
C GLY A 31 -1.82 1.44 -6.51
N PHE A 32 -2.26 1.88 -5.34
CA PHE A 32 -2.02 3.23 -4.82
C PHE A 32 -0.93 3.16 -3.76
N LEU A 33 0.29 3.41 -4.17
CA LEU A 33 1.51 3.12 -3.42
C LEU A 33 2.11 4.37 -2.79
N GLY A 34 2.63 4.24 -1.59
CA GLY A 34 3.33 5.32 -0.90
C GLY A 34 3.65 4.96 0.55
N PRO A 35 4.65 5.61 1.17
CA PRO A 35 4.98 5.38 2.57
C PRO A 35 3.82 5.75 3.51
N ASN A 36 3.93 5.35 4.77
CA ASN A 36 2.98 5.78 5.79
C ASN A 36 3.02 7.30 5.93
N GLY A 37 1.84 7.93 6.00
CA GLY A 37 1.71 9.39 6.00
C GLY A 37 1.73 10.04 4.60
N ALA A 38 1.92 9.30 3.50
CA ALA A 38 1.95 9.86 2.16
C ALA A 38 0.60 10.43 1.65
N GLY A 39 -0.49 10.23 2.37
CA GLY A 39 -1.82 10.74 1.99
C GLY A 39 -2.76 9.71 1.37
N LYS A 40 -2.41 8.40 1.35
CA LYS A 40 -3.22 7.34 0.73
C LYS A 40 -4.64 7.28 1.29
N SER A 41 -4.80 7.03 2.58
CA SER A 41 -6.11 6.92 3.24
C SER A 41 -6.89 8.24 3.15
N THR A 42 -6.23 9.40 3.25
CA THR A 42 -6.87 10.71 3.07
C THR A 42 -7.46 10.85 1.67
N THR A 43 -6.73 10.44 0.64
CA THR A 43 -7.20 10.46 -0.75
C THR A 43 -8.41 9.54 -0.93
N MET A 44 -8.35 8.29 -0.43
CA MET A 44 -9.48 7.36 -0.50
C MET A 44 -10.72 7.90 0.22
N ARG A 45 -10.55 8.51 1.40
CA ARG A 45 -11.63 9.16 2.15
C ARG A 45 -12.26 10.31 1.37
N MET A 46 -11.46 11.11 0.66
CA MET A 46 -11.98 12.18 -0.22
C MET A 46 -12.74 11.63 -1.43
N ILE A 47 -12.26 10.54 -2.06
CA ILE A 47 -12.97 9.86 -3.15
C ILE A 47 -14.35 9.39 -2.70
N LEU A 48 -14.45 8.87 -1.47
CA LEU A 48 -15.70 8.40 -0.86
C LEU A 48 -16.55 9.52 -0.21
N GLY A 49 -16.13 10.79 -0.34
CA GLY A 49 -16.85 11.92 0.25
C GLY A 49 -16.89 11.94 1.78
N LEU A 50 -16.06 11.11 2.45
CA LEU A 50 -15.94 11.10 3.91
C LEU A 50 -15.15 12.30 4.42
N ASP A 51 -14.21 12.80 3.63
CA ASP A 51 -13.47 14.03 3.88
C ASP A 51 -13.70 15.01 2.72
N ARG A 52 -14.04 16.25 3.03
CA ARG A 52 -14.19 17.29 2.01
C ARG A 52 -12.81 17.77 1.55
N PRO A 53 -12.52 17.78 0.24
CA PRO A 53 -11.30 18.36 -0.30
C PRO A 53 -11.23 19.86 0.00
N THR A 54 -10.01 20.39 0.16
CA THR A 54 -9.75 21.83 0.21
C THR A 54 -9.83 22.45 -1.18
N ALA A 55 -9.34 21.70 -2.21
CA ALA A 55 -9.46 22.05 -3.62
C ALA A 55 -9.50 20.79 -4.47
N GLY A 56 -9.88 20.93 -5.75
CA GLY A 56 -10.00 19.81 -6.68
C GLY A 56 -11.27 18.99 -6.45
N ILE A 57 -11.35 17.87 -7.18
CA ILE A 57 -12.53 17.00 -7.17
C ILE A 57 -12.15 15.54 -7.42
N ALA A 58 -12.91 14.62 -6.80
CA ALA A 58 -12.89 13.20 -7.10
C ALA A 58 -14.25 12.77 -7.64
N LEU A 59 -14.25 12.02 -8.73
CA LEU A 59 -15.45 11.57 -9.43
C LEU A 59 -15.44 10.04 -9.56
N ILE A 60 -16.63 9.44 -9.46
CA ILE A 60 -16.91 8.05 -9.71
C ILE A 60 -17.90 7.99 -10.87
N ASP A 61 -17.46 7.43 -11.99
CA ASP A 61 -18.22 7.43 -13.25
C ASP A 61 -18.79 8.84 -13.59
N GLY A 62 -17.92 9.86 -13.48
CA GLY A 62 -18.23 11.25 -13.78
C GLY A 62 -19.02 12.00 -12.72
N ARG A 63 -19.33 11.42 -11.54
CA ARG A 63 -20.13 12.04 -10.47
C ARG A 63 -19.41 11.99 -9.13
N PRO A 64 -19.47 13.06 -8.30
CA PRO A 64 -19.03 13.00 -6.92
C PRO A 64 -19.80 11.93 -6.12
N TYR A 65 -19.12 11.26 -5.17
CA TYR A 65 -19.75 10.21 -4.35
C TYR A 65 -21.06 10.63 -3.68
N GLY A 66 -21.13 11.86 -3.16
CA GLY A 66 -22.35 12.38 -2.51
C GLY A 66 -23.56 12.58 -3.44
N GLN A 67 -23.39 12.45 -4.76
CA GLN A 67 -24.46 12.51 -5.76
C GLN A 67 -24.95 11.11 -6.20
N LEU A 68 -24.35 10.03 -5.69
CA LEU A 68 -24.75 8.67 -5.99
C LEU A 68 -26.09 8.35 -5.25
N LYS A 69 -27.07 7.88 -5.99
CA LYS A 69 -28.41 7.56 -5.40
C LYS A 69 -28.38 6.31 -4.53
N HIS A 70 -27.58 5.32 -4.93
CA HIS A 70 -27.45 4.03 -4.26
C HIS A 70 -25.96 3.68 -4.11
N PRO A 71 -25.22 4.38 -3.23
CA PRO A 71 -23.75 4.30 -3.21
C PRO A 71 -23.22 2.88 -3.02
N LEU A 72 -23.83 2.04 -2.18
CA LEU A 72 -23.39 0.65 -1.99
C LEU A 72 -23.50 -0.22 -3.25
N ARG A 73 -24.39 0.13 -4.19
CA ARG A 73 -24.51 -0.60 -5.47
C ARG A 73 -23.51 -0.11 -6.53
N GLU A 74 -22.92 1.05 -6.31
CA GLU A 74 -21.97 1.66 -7.24
C GLU A 74 -20.52 1.53 -6.73
N VAL A 75 -20.33 1.66 -5.39
CA VAL A 75 -19.02 1.68 -4.74
C VAL A 75 -19.00 0.78 -3.51
N GLY A 76 -18.00 -0.09 -3.43
CA GLY A 76 -17.65 -0.85 -2.24
C GLY A 76 -16.30 -0.38 -1.70
N ALA A 77 -16.20 -0.22 -0.39
CA ALA A 77 -14.97 0.21 0.23
C ALA A 77 -14.65 -0.58 1.50
N LEU A 78 -13.36 -0.89 1.67
CA LEU A 78 -12.78 -1.38 2.90
C LEU A 78 -11.67 -0.42 3.30
N LEU A 79 -11.93 0.46 4.27
CA LEU A 79 -10.95 1.41 4.80
C LEU A 79 -10.35 0.94 6.14
N ASP A 80 -11.09 0.15 6.91
CA ASP A 80 -10.65 -0.44 8.17
C ASP A 80 -11.47 -1.72 8.44
N ALA A 81 -10.79 -2.82 8.68
CA ALA A 81 -11.43 -4.10 9.00
C ALA A 81 -12.09 -4.15 10.39
N LYS A 82 -11.75 -3.21 11.27
CA LYS A 82 -12.23 -3.18 12.67
C LYS A 82 -13.53 -2.41 12.87
N TRP A 83 -14.15 -1.88 11.84
CA TRP A 83 -15.39 -1.07 11.94
C TRP A 83 -16.67 -1.88 12.21
N VAL A 84 -16.53 -3.13 12.55
CA VAL A 84 -17.67 -3.99 12.90
C VAL A 84 -17.88 -3.94 14.42
N HIS A 85 -19.14 -3.77 14.84
CA HIS A 85 -19.46 -3.81 16.26
C HIS A 85 -19.09 -5.18 16.84
N PRO A 86 -18.25 -5.28 17.89
CA PRO A 86 -17.66 -6.54 18.33
C PRO A 86 -18.67 -7.59 18.78
N ASN A 87 -19.80 -7.18 19.36
CA ASN A 87 -20.84 -8.08 19.85
C ASN A 87 -21.85 -8.48 18.75
N ARG A 88 -21.72 -7.98 17.52
CA ARG A 88 -22.60 -8.34 16.41
C ARG A 88 -22.02 -9.52 15.65
N SER A 89 -22.84 -10.50 15.28
CA SER A 89 -22.36 -11.56 14.40
C SER A 89 -22.09 -11.03 12.99
N ALA A 90 -21.21 -11.71 12.23
CA ALA A 90 -20.91 -11.35 10.86
C ALA A 90 -22.18 -11.29 10.00
N ARG A 91 -23.05 -12.30 10.12
CA ARG A 91 -24.35 -12.33 9.45
C ARG A 91 -25.23 -11.14 9.81
N ALA A 92 -25.44 -10.89 11.11
CA ALA A 92 -26.28 -9.79 11.58
C ALA A 92 -25.72 -8.41 11.17
N HIS A 93 -24.40 -8.27 11.06
CA HIS A 93 -23.77 -7.06 10.55
C HIS A 93 -24.13 -6.83 9.07
N LEU A 94 -23.95 -7.84 8.23
CA LEU A 94 -24.26 -7.74 6.79
C LEU A 94 -25.76 -7.61 6.53
N GLU A 95 -26.63 -8.27 7.32
CA GLU A 95 -28.09 -8.12 7.24
C GLU A 95 -28.52 -6.68 7.59
N TRP A 96 -27.91 -6.09 8.61
CA TRP A 96 -28.14 -4.69 8.95
C TRP A 96 -27.72 -3.74 7.79
N MET A 97 -26.54 -3.95 7.21
CA MET A 97 -26.08 -3.18 6.05
C MET A 97 -27.02 -3.37 4.85
N ALA A 98 -27.44 -4.59 4.56
CA ALA A 98 -28.35 -4.89 3.46
C ALA A 98 -29.70 -4.20 3.66
N ALA A 99 -30.29 -4.31 4.84
CA ALA A 99 -31.58 -3.69 5.18
C ALA A 99 -31.53 -2.16 5.08
N SER A 100 -30.46 -1.54 5.59
CA SER A 100 -30.25 -0.07 5.54
C SER A 100 -30.12 0.46 4.12
N ASN A 101 -29.76 -0.38 3.15
CA ASN A 101 -29.53 0.01 1.75
C ASN A 101 -30.52 -0.62 0.76
N GLY A 102 -31.61 -1.22 1.25
CA GLY A 102 -32.63 -1.85 0.41
C GLY A 102 -32.12 -3.00 -0.45
N LEU A 103 -31.15 -3.77 0.06
CA LEU A 103 -30.58 -4.93 -0.61
C LEU A 103 -31.28 -6.21 -0.16
N PRO A 104 -31.44 -7.21 -1.03
CA PRO A 104 -32.08 -8.46 -0.67
C PRO A 104 -31.22 -9.29 0.29
N LYS A 105 -31.86 -10.02 1.22
CA LYS A 105 -31.16 -10.88 2.19
C LYS A 105 -30.31 -11.98 1.54
N SER A 106 -30.68 -12.43 0.33
CA SER A 106 -29.91 -13.42 -0.43
C SER A 106 -28.48 -12.99 -0.70
N ARG A 107 -28.22 -11.67 -0.85
CA ARG A 107 -26.87 -11.12 -1.03
C ARG A 107 -25.96 -11.39 0.17
N VAL A 108 -26.51 -11.43 1.38
CA VAL A 108 -25.74 -11.72 2.60
C VAL A 108 -25.11 -13.10 2.54
N GLU A 109 -25.92 -14.11 2.17
CA GLU A 109 -25.42 -15.48 2.05
C GLU A 109 -24.41 -15.63 0.90
N GLU A 110 -24.65 -14.91 -0.18
CA GLU A 110 -23.77 -14.93 -1.33
C GLU A 110 -22.38 -14.34 -1.00
N VAL A 111 -22.32 -13.16 -0.37
CA VAL A 111 -21.02 -12.56 -0.01
C VAL A 111 -20.30 -13.32 1.10
N LEU A 112 -21.03 -13.89 2.08
CA LEU A 112 -20.44 -14.76 3.11
C LEU A 112 -19.75 -15.98 2.50
N ARG A 113 -20.41 -16.61 1.50
CA ARG A 113 -19.83 -17.75 0.77
C ARG A 113 -18.63 -17.32 -0.05
N LEU A 114 -18.71 -16.17 -0.73
CA LEU A 114 -17.65 -15.63 -1.58
C LEU A 114 -16.34 -15.38 -0.81
N VAL A 115 -16.45 -14.89 0.44
CA VAL A 115 -15.29 -14.64 1.30
C VAL A 115 -14.93 -15.81 2.23
N GLY A 116 -15.67 -16.94 2.18
CA GLY A 116 -15.39 -18.13 2.98
C GLY A 116 -15.74 -18.01 4.46
N LEU A 117 -16.76 -17.21 4.82
CA LEU A 117 -17.19 -17.00 6.22
C LEU A 117 -18.52 -17.68 6.58
N SER A 118 -19.11 -18.49 5.69
CA SER A 118 -20.44 -19.07 5.88
C SER A 118 -20.60 -19.85 7.18
N GLU A 119 -19.60 -20.70 7.54
CA GLU A 119 -19.64 -21.56 8.73
C GLU A 119 -19.51 -20.78 10.05
N VAL A 120 -18.87 -19.62 10.00
CA VAL A 120 -18.62 -18.78 11.18
C VAL A 120 -19.49 -17.54 11.21
N ALA A 121 -20.41 -17.39 10.26
CA ALA A 121 -21.25 -16.20 10.10
C ALA A 121 -22.12 -15.87 11.33
N GLY A 122 -22.49 -16.88 12.13
CA GLY A 122 -23.22 -16.70 13.39
C GLY A 122 -22.38 -16.28 14.57
N LYS A 123 -21.04 -16.35 14.49
CA LYS A 123 -20.15 -15.97 15.58
C LYS A 123 -19.99 -14.45 15.66
N SER A 124 -19.77 -13.94 16.88
CA SER A 124 -19.49 -12.53 17.14
C SER A 124 -18.20 -12.09 16.45
N ALA A 125 -18.24 -10.95 15.76
CA ALA A 125 -17.10 -10.40 15.02
C ALA A 125 -15.92 -10.00 15.94
N GLY A 126 -16.18 -9.72 17.21
CA GLY A 126 -15.13 -9.43 18.18
C GLY A 126 -14.18 -10.61 18.47
N GLY A 127 -14.61 -11.84 18.15
CA GLY A 127 -13.77 -13.04 18.25
C GLY A 127 -13.07 -13.43 16.95
N PHE A 128 -13.18 -12.62 15.88
CA PHE A 128 -12.56 -12.91 14.60
C PHE A 128 -11.06 -12.65 14.62
N SER A 129 -10.30 -13.53 13.93
CA SER A 129 -8.91 -13.21 13.59
C SER A 129 -8.87 -11.97 12.68
N LEU A 130 -7.69 -11.36 12.55
CA LEU A 130 -7.53 -10.23 11.62
C LEU A 130 -7.94 -10.61 10.20
N GLY A 131 -7.52 -11.79 9.72
CA GLY A 131 -7.91 -12.29 8.39
C GLY A 131 -9.42 -12.49 8.24
N MET A 132 -10.11 -13.01 9.28
CA MET A 132 -11.57 -13.11 9.26
C MET A 132 -12.24 -11.73 9.25
N SER A 133 -11.70 -10.77 9.97
CA SER A 133 -12.19 -9.38 9.99
C SER A 133 -12.01 -8.71 8.63
N GLN A 134 -10.86 -8.89 7.97
CA GLN A 134 -10.62 -8.43 6.61
C GLN A 134 -11.63 -9.04 5.62
N ARG A 135 -11.84 -10.35 5.68
CA ARG A 135 -12.83 -11.05 4.85
C ARG A 135 -14.26 -10.53 5.09
N LEU A 136 -14.62 -10.21 6.33
CA LEU A 136 -15.93 -9.62 6.66
C LEU A 136 -16.05 -8.19 6.09
N GLY A 137 -15.00 -7.39 6.17
CA GLY A 137 -14.96 -6.06 5.55
C GLY A 137 -15.12 -6.12 4.03
N LEU A 138 -14.45 -7.08 3.37
CA LEU A 138 -14.62 -7.35 1.94
C LEU A 138 -16.05 -7.80 1.61
N ALA A 139 -16.67 -8.64 2.44
CA ALA A 139 -18.07 -9.02 2.26
C ALA A 139 -19.01 -7.82 2.32
N GLY A 140 -18.75 -6.89 3.26
CA GLY A 140 -19.48 -5.62 3.35
C GLY A 140 -19.29 -4.74 2.10
N ALA A 141 -18.06 -4.62 1.61
CA ALA A 141 -17.75 -3.88 0.40
C ALA A 141 -18.44 -4.45 -0.85
N LEU A 142 -18.63 -5.77 -0.91
CA LEU A 142 -19.24 -6.47 -2.06
C LEU A 142 -20.76 -6.65 -1.94
N LEU A 143 -21.36 -6.25 -0.83
CA LEU A 143 -22.75 -6.53 -0.52
C LEU A 143 -23.73 -5.99 -1.58
N GLY A 144 -23.46 -4.79 -2.09
CA GLY A 144 -24.24 -4.12 -3.14
C GLY A 144 -23.89 -4.53 -4.56
N ASP A 145 -22.94 -5.44 -4.77
CA ASP A 145 -22.40 -5.81 -6.09
C ASP A 145 -21.83 -4.63 -6.89
N PRO A 146 -20.97 -3.79 -6.27
CA PRO A 146 -20.52 -2.55 -6.87
C PRO A 146 -19.54 -2.76 -8.02
N LYS A 147 -19.53 -1.79 -8.95
CA LYS A 147 -18.57 -1.76 -10.07
C LYS A 147 -17.23 -1.15 -9.69
N VAL A 148 -17.19 -0.34 -8.63
CA VAL A 148 -15.99 0.36 -8.16
C VAL A 148 -15.64 -0.11 -6.76
N LEU A 149 -14.40 -0.49 -6.53
CA LEU A 149 -13.90 -1.07 -5.28
C LEU A 149 -12.66 -0.31 -4.81
N LEU A 150 -12.67 0.09 -3.53
CA LEU A 150 -11.54 0.74 -2.86
C LEU A 150 -11.12 -0.08 -1.63
N PHE A 151 -9.86 -0.50 -1.56
CA PHE A 151 -9.32 -1.28 -0.46
C PHE A 151 -8.08 -0.59 0.12
N ASP A 152 -8.16 -0.15 1.37
CA ASP A 152 -7.05 0.50 2.07
C ASP A 152 -6.26 -0.54 2.88
N GLU A 153 -5.01 -0.79 2.48
CA GLU A 153 -4.08 -1.73 3.11
C GLU A 153 -4.70 -3.13 3.42
N PRO A 154 -5.39 -3.79 2.47
CA PRO A 154 -6.22 -4.97 2.75
C PRO A 154 -5.41 -6.21 3.13
N VAL A 155 -4.10 -6.23 2.90
CA VAL A 155 -3.19 -7.36 3.18
C VAL A 155 -2.49 -7.25 4.53
N ASN A 156 -2.59 -6.09 5.20
CA ASN A 156 -1.87 -5.85 6.45
C ASN A 156 -2.24 -6.86 7.54
N GLY A 157 -1.20 -7.51 8.10
CA GLY A 157 -1.35 -8.44 9.20
C GLY A 157 -2.00 -9.77 8.84
N LEU A 158 -2.07 -10.11 7.55
CA LEU A 158 -2.49 -11.42 7.08
C LEU A 158 -1.28 -12.38 7.02
N ASP A 159 -1.58 -13.66 7.13
CA ASP A 159 -0.65 -14.73 6.83
C ASP A 159 -0.43 -14.87 5.30
N PRO A 160 0.61 -15.58 4.84
CA PRO A 160 0.91 -15.71 3.42
C PRO A 160 -0.25 -16.29 2.59
N GLU A 161 -1.05 -17.19 3.15
CA GLU A 161 -2.22 -17.76 2.49
C GLU A 161 -3.33 -16.70 2.30
N GLY A 162 -3.58 -15.90 3.32
CA GLY A 162 -4.53 -14.78 3.28
C GLY A 162 -4.12 -13.72 2.26
N ILE A 163 -2.83 -13.38 2.18
CA ILE A 163 -2.30 -12.45 1.17
C ILE A 163 -2.52 -13.00 -0.24
N LEU A 164 -2.19 -14.27 -0.48
CA LEU A 164 -2.38 -14.91 -1.79
C LEU A 164 -3.85 -14.96 -2.19
N TRP A 165 -4.74 -15.27 -1.22
CA TRP A 165 -6.18 -15.31 -1.44
C TRP A 165 -6.72 -13.91 -1.84
N ILE A 166 -6.40 -12.85 -1.08
CA ILE A 166 -6.84 -11.48 -1.37
C ILE A 166 -6.33 -10.99 -2.74
N ARG A 167 -5.06 -11.27 -3.07
CA ARG A 167 -4.48 -10.94 -4.37
C ARG A 167 -5.30 -11.53 -5.52
N ARG A 168 -5.48 -12.86 -5.52
CA ARG A 168 -6.27 -13.56 -6.53
C ARG A 168 -7.72 -13.06 -6.59
N PHE A 169 -8.25 -12.69 -5.43
CA PHE A 169 -9.59 -12.17 -5.31
C PHE A 169 -9.73 -10.80 -6.01
N MET A 170 -8.82 -9.87 -5.77
CA MET A 170 -8.80 -8.55 -6.44
C MET A 170 -8.60 -8.68 -7.95
N GLN A 171 -7.67 -9.53 -8.39
CA GLN A 171 -7.42 -9.80 -9.81
C GLN A 171 -8.66 -10.38 -10.50
N ARG A 172 -9.39 -11.29 -9.85
CA ARG A 172 -10.65 -11.81 -10.39
C ARG A 172 -11.71 -10.74 -10.51
N LEU A 173 -11.88 -9.86 -9.50
CA LEU A 173 -12.85 -8.76 -9.55
C LEU A 173 -12.52 -7.78 -10.68
N ALA A 174 -11.25 -7.49 -10.92
CA ALA A 174 -10.81 -6.69 -12.06
C ALA A 174 -11.09 -7.38 -13.39
N ALA A 175 -10.81 -8.68 -13.51
CA ALA A 175 -11.11 -9.47 -14.72
C ALA A 175 -12.62 -9.54 -15.03
N GLU A 176 -13.51 -9.37 -14.03
CA GLU A 176 -14.95 -9.19 -14.20
C GLU A 176 -15.31 -7.79 -14.77
N GLY A 177 -14.33 -6.92 -15.03
CA GLY A 177 -14.52 -5.56 -15.53
C GLY A 177 -14.73 -4.50 -14.45
N ARG A 178 -14.54 -4.81 -13.16
CA ARG A 178 -14.67 -3.84 -12.08
C ARG A 178 -13.46 -2.92 -12.02
N THR A 179 -13.65 -1.73 -11.49
CA THR A 179 -12.58 -0.79 -11.14
C THR A 179 -12.07 -1.14 -9.74
N VAL A 180 -10.80 -1.48 -9.60
CA VAL A 180 -10.22 -1.86 -8.30
C VAL A 180 -9.06 -0.92 -7.98
N LEU A 181 -9.19 -0.15 -6.88
CA LEU A 181 -8.13 0.68 -6.30
C LEU A 181 -7.70 0.07 -4.98
N VAL A 182 -6.43 -0.27 -4.84
CA VAL A 182 -5.88 -0.87 -3.63
C VAL A 182 -4.67 -0.08 -3.14
N SER A 183 -4.68 0.35 -1.88
CA SER A 183 -3.50 0.99 -1.29
C SER A 183 -2.54 -0.02 -0.69
N SER A 184 -1.26 0.30 -0.76
CA SER A 184 -0.20 -0.40 -0.03
C SER A 184 1.00 0.51 0.22
N HIS A 185 1.83 0.15 1.19
CA HIS A 185 3.15 0.73 1.39
C HIS A 185 4.27 -0.23 0.94
N LEU A 186 3.93 -1.45 0.49
CA LEU A 186 4.86 -2.50 0.06
C LEU A 186 4.81 -2.66 -1.46
N LEU A 187 5.90 -2.28 -2.13
CA LEU A 187 6.00 -2.39 -3.57
C LEU A 187 6.05 -3.85 -4.04
N SER A 188 6.73 -4.74 -3.28
CA SER A 188 6.81 -6.17 -3.58
C SER A 188 5.44 -6.86 -3.66
N GLU A 189 4.48 -6.43 -2.85
CA GLU A 189 3.11 -6.94 -2.93
C GLU A 189 2.36 -6.38 -4.14
N MET A 190 2.52 -5.07 -4.39
CA MET A 190 1.84 -4.42 -5.50
C MET A 190 2.36 -4.87 -6.85
N SER A 191 3.66 -5.13 -7.00
CA SER A 191 4.25 -5.66 -8.24
C SER A 191 3.67 -7.00 -8.69
N GLN A 192 3.12 -7.78 -7.76
CA GLN A 192 2.49 -9.07 -8.05
C GLN A 192 0.95 -9.00 -8.16
N THR A 193 0.36 -7.87 -7.77
CA THR A 193 -1.10 -7.72 -7.64
C THR A 193 -1.67 -6.75 -8.64
N ALA A 194 -1.00 -5.60 -8.83
CA ALA A 194 -1.50 -4.48 -9.61
C ALA A 194 -0.99 -4.51 -11.06
N ASP A 195 -1.85 -4.13 -11.98
CA ASP A 195 -1.53 -3.91 -13.39
C ASP A 195 -0.97 -2.50 -13.62
N HIS A 196 -1.42 -1.55 -12.82
CA HIS A 196 -1.07 -0.13 -12.87
C HIS A 196 -0.72 0.41 -11.49
N LEU A 197 0.25 1.32 -11.41
CA LEU A 197 0.72 1.91 -10.16
C LEU A 197 0.58 3.44 -10.19
N VAL A 198 -0.07 3.96 -9.16
CA VAL A 198 -0.08 5.39 -8.81
C VAL A 198 0.75 5.55 -7.54
N VAL A 199 1.92 6.12 -7.64
CA VAL A 199 2.88 6.28 -6.54
C VAL A 199 2.83 7.69 -6.01
N ILE A 200 2.66 7.84 -4.70
CA ILE A 200 2.62 9.14 -4.04
C ILE A 200 3.65 9.25 -2.90
N GLY A 201 4.14 10.48 -2.68
CA GLY A 201 4.97 10.86 -1.55
C GLY A 201 4.61 12.25 -1.06
N ARG A 202 4.52 12.46 0.26
CA ARG A 202 4.12 13.74 0.89
C ARG A 202 2.90 14.39 0.25
N GLY A 203 1.90 13.59 -0.09
CA GLY A 203 0.66 14.06 -0.70
C GLY A 203 0.73 14.42 -2.18
N ARG A 204 1.87 14.18 -2.86
CA ARG A 204 2.08 14.51 -4.29
C ARG A 204 2.24 13.25 -5.12
N LEU A 205 1.87 13.34 -6.40
CA LEU A 205 2.10 12.28 -7.37
C LEU A 205 3.60 12.20 -7.71
N ILE A 206 4.16 11.00 -7.61
CA ILE A 206 5.54 10.69 -8.01
C ILE A 206 5.56 9.97 -9.34
N SER A 207 4.68 8.97 -9.53
CA SER A 207 4.58 8.19 -10.77
C SER A 207 3.14 7.73 -10.99
N ASP A 208 2.75 7.69 -12.27
CA ASP A 208 1.50 7.13 -12.76
C ASP A 208 1.84 6.33 -14.04
N SER A 209 1.91 4.99 -13.93
CA SER A 209 2.40 4.12 -15.00
C SER A 209 1.97 2.68 -14.80
N THR A 210 2.12 1.85 -15.84
CA THR A 210 1.95 0.42 -15.67
C THR A 210 2.98 -0.16 -14.69
N THR A 211 2.64 -1.26 -14.04
CA THR A 211 3.56 -1.95 -13.13
C THR A 211 4.83 -2.38 -13.84
N ALA A 212 4.72 -2.83 -15.09
CA ALA A 212 5.88 -3.23 -15.91
C ALA A 212 6.84 -2.06 -16.17
N GLU A 213 6.31 -0.91 -16.62
CA GLU A 213 7.12 0.31 -16.85
C GLU A 213 7.74 0.84 -15.56
N PHE A 214 7.02 0.75 -14.42
CA PHE A 214 7.58 1.15 -13.14
C PHE A 214 8.75 0.25 -12.73
N ILE A 215 8.58 -1.06 -12.86
CA ILE A 215 9.63 -2.05 -12.57
C ILE A 215 10.85 -1.83 -13.47
N GLU A 216 10.64 -1.59 -14.75
CA GLU A 216 11.73 -1.34 -15.71
C GLU A 216 12.53 -0.08 -15.34
N ARG A 217 11.86 1.02 -15.05
CA ARG A 217 12.50 2.27 -14.57
C ARG A 217 13.18 2.11 -13.21
N ALA A 218 12.59 1.33 -12.32
CA ALA A 218 13.15 1.05 -11.00
C ALA A 218 14.33 0.09 -11.05
N SER A 219 14.32 -0.82 -12.03
CA SER A 219 15.39 -1.78 -12.30
C SER A 219 16.51 -1.12 -13.11
N GLU A 220 17.08 0.00 -12.64
CA GLU A 220 18.38 0.40 -13.16
C GLU A 220 19.31 -0.80 -12.98
N SER A 221 19.67 -1.44 -14.11
CA SER A 221 20.59 -2.56 -14.12
C SER A 221 21.92 -2.09 -13.52
N SER A 222 22.26 -2.61 -12.38
CA SER A 222 23.58 -2.45 -11.82
C SER A 222 24.33 -3.78 -11.91
N VAL A 223 25.63 -3.70 -12.06
CA VAL A 223 26.50 -4.87 -12.12
C VAL A 223 27.44 -4.80 -10.93
N ARG A 224 27.43 -5.82 -10.09
CA ARG A 224 28.43 -6.02 -9.05
C ARG A 224 29.64 -6.69 -9.64
N VAL A 225 30.80 -6.04 -9.39
CA VAL A 225 32.07 -6.55 -9.92
C VAL A 225 33.07 -6.64 -8.78
N ARG A 226 33.79 -7.76 -8.70
CA ARG A 226 34.96 -7.94 -7.83
C ARG A 226 36.18 -8.23 -8.70
N SER A 227 37.29 -7.57 -8.39
CA SER A 227 38.54 -7.70 -9.10
C SER A 227 39.73 -7.55 -8.13
N PRO A 228 40.85 -8.23 -8.33
CA PRO A 228 42.09 -7.93 -7.63
C PRO A 228 42.64 -6.56 -8.04
N GLN A 229 42.27 -6.06 -9.23
CA GLN A 229 42.68 -4.77 -9.81
C GLN A 229 41.53 -3.75 -9.69
N LEU A 230 40.91 -3.61 -8.49
CA LEU A 230 39.67 -2.87 -8.31
C LEU A 230 39.79 -1.38 -8.66
N ASP A 231 40.90 -0.74 -8.30
CA ASP A 231 41.16 0.70 -8.57
C ASP A 231 41.37 0.97 -10.06
N GLU A 232 42.06 0.07 -10.75
CA GLU A 232 42.27 0.15 -12.21
C GLU A 232 40.95 0.01 -12.95
N LEU A 233 40.16 -1.01 -12.59
CA LEU A 233 38.81 -1.21 -13.12
C LEU A 233 37.89 0.00 -12.87
N ARG A 234 37.94 0.57 -11.67
CA ARG A 234 37.17 1.77 -11.33
C ARG A 234 37.56 2.96 -12.21
N SER A 235 38.83 3.19 -12.38
CA SER A 235 39.37 4.29 -13.22
C SER A 235 38.95 4.11 -14.67
N LEU A 236 39.03 2.89 -15.19
CA LEU A 236 38.63 2.54 -16.56
C LEU A 236 37.13 2.78 -16.78
N LEU A 237 36.26 2.24 -15.90
CA LEU A 237 34.79 2.41 -15.99
C LEU A 237 34.37 3.87 -15.91
N THR A 238 35.00 4.64 -15.00
CA THR A 238 34.73 6.07 -14.85
C THR A 238 35.18 6.87 -16.08
N SER A 239 36.33 6.53 -16.70
CA SER A 239 36.81 7.19 -17.94
C SER A 239 35.84 6.96 -19.12
N LYS A 240 35.10 5.86 -19.13
CA LYS A 240 34.04 5.55 -20.11
C LYS A 240 32.69 6.18 -19.79
N GLY A 241 32.60 7.04 -18.75
CA GLY A 241 31.37 7.75 -18.36
C GLY A 241 30.40 6.91 -17.55
N MET A 242 30.81 5.75 -17.04
CA MET A 242 29.95 4.88 -16.22
C MET A 242 29.92 5.38 -14.77
N THR A 243 28.73 5.32 -14.15
CA THR A 243 28.58 5.67 -12.73
C THR A 243 28.95 4.50 -11.84
N VAL A 244 30.08 4.63 -11.13
CA VAL A 244 30.63 3.57 -10.27
C VAL A 244 30.49 3.97 -8.80
N LYS A 245 29.89 3.08 -7.98
CA LYS A 245 29.88 3.19 -6.51
C LYS A 245 30.74 2.08 -5.93
N GLN A 246 31.57 2.43 -4.96
CA GLN A 246 32.32 1.41 -4.20
C GLN A 246 31.47 0.99 -3.01
N ASN A 247 31.28 -0.30 -2.85
CA ASN A 247 30.69 -0.88 -1.67
C ASN A 247 31.82 -1.36 -0.77
N GLU A 248 32.00 -0.73 0.38
CA GLU A 248 32.97 -1.17 1.40
C GLU A 248 32.47 -2.53 1.92
N GLY A 249 33.19 -3.58 1.58
CA GLY A 249 32.70 -4.94 1.62
C GLY A 249 32.29 -5.43 3.01
N ASN A 250 31.21 -6.17 3.03
CA ASN A 250 30.93 -7.23 4.00
C ASN A 250 31.99 -8.36 3.83
N ALA A 251 31.88 -9.45 4.57
CA ALA A 251 32.80 -10.61 4.62
C ALA A 251 33.41 -11.08 3.27
N ASP A 252 32.87 -10.66 2.13
CA ASP A 252 33.28 -11.05 0.77
C ASP A 252 34.30 -10.11 0.10
N GLY A 253 34.77 -9.04 0.75
CA GLY A 253 35.74 -8.07 0.22
C GLY A 253 35.14 -6.93 -0.59
N ALA A 254 35.98 -5.92 -0.95
CA ALA A 254 35.55 -4.75 -1.68
C ALA A 254 35.00 -5.08 -3.08
N ALA A 255 33.91 -4.45 -3.46
CA ALA A 255 33.26 -4.60 -4.75
C ALA A 255 32.88 -3.25 -5.34
N LEU A 256 32.81 -3.16 -6.66
CA LEU A 256 32.23 -2.02 -7.37
C LEU A 256 30.79 -2.37 -7.78
N VAL A 257 29.92 -1.38 -7.70
CA VAL A 257 28.58 -1.42 -8.25
C VAL A 257 28.51 -0.40 -9.38
N VAL A 258 28.34 -0.89 -10.59
CA VAL A 258 28.29 -0.09 -11.82
C VAL A 258 26.84 0.04 -12.28
N ASN A 259 26.29 1.25 -12.32
CA ASN A 259 24.90 1.49 -12.66
C ASN A 259 24.70 1.76 -14.15
N GLY A 260 23.56 1.34 -14.71
CA GLY A 260 23.17 1.66 -16.09
C GLY A 260 23.91 0.86 -17.16
N VAL A 261 24.50 -0.30 -16.78
CA VAL A 261 25.29 -1.14 -17.69
C VAL A 261 24.90 -2.61 -17.57
N THR A 262 25.20 -3.38 -18.61
CA THR A 262 25.04 -4.84 -18.60
C THR A 262 26.31 -5.54 -18.18
N SER A 263 26.21 -6.76 -17.64
CA SER A 263 27.38 -7.60 -17.32
C SER A 263 28.27 -7.81 -18.53
N ASP A 264 27.66 -8.00 -19.70
CA ASP A 264 28.40 -8.23 -20.94
C ASP A 264 29.30 -7.03 -21.32
N ALA A 265 28.77 -5.81 -21.18
CA ALA A 265 29.53 -4.58 -21.44
C ALA A 265 30.71 -4.41 -20.49
N VAL A 266 30.50 -4.68 -19.20
CA VAL A 266 31.58 -4.61 -18.19
C VAL A 266 32.60 -5.72 -18.40
N GLY A 267 32.15 -6.95 -18.72
CA GLY A 267 33.00 -8.09 -18.99
C GLY A 267 33.87 -7.91 -20.20
N ALA A 268 33.28 -7.41 -21.31
CA ALA A 268 34.03 -7.08 -22.54
C ALA A 268 35.12 -6.05 -22.28
N LEU A 269 34.77 -4.95 -21.56
CA LEU A 269 35.70 -3.89 -21.25
C LEU A 269 36.87 -4.36 -20.34
N ALA A 270 36.58 -5.22 -19.36
CA ALA A 270 37.60 -5.81 -18.50
C ALA A 270 38.53 -6.73 -19.31
N GLY A 271 37.98 -7.52 -20.23
CA GLY A 271 38.75 -8.41 -21.11
C GLY A 271 39.67 -7.65 -22.09
N GLU A 272 39.21 -6.51 -22.64
CA GLU A 272 40.02 -5.64 -23.53
C GLU A 272 41.27 -5.05 -22.81
N HIS A 273 41.23 -4.96 -21.45
CA HIS A 273 42.26 -4.32 -20.66
C HIS A 273 42.98 -5.32 -19.72
N ASP A 274 42.84 -6.61 -19.96
CA ASP A 274 43.46 -7.70 -19.17
C ASP A 274 43.14 -7.63 -17.68
N ILE A 275 41.98 -7.10 -17.29
CA ILE A 275 41.53 -7.04 -15.90
C ILE A 275 40.84 -8.33 -15.48
N THR A 276 41.40 -8.99 -14.48
CA THR A 276 40.82 -10.23 -13.92
C THR A 276 39.57 -9.93 -13.10
N LEU A 277 38.47 -10.63 -13.35
CA LEU A 277 37.24 -10.53 -12.58
C LEU A 277 37.03 -11.76 -11.71
N TYR A 278 36.79 -11.56 -10.40
CA TYR A 278 36.41 -12.63 -9.46
C TYR A 278 34.90 -12.78 -9.38
N GLU A 279 34.16 -11.71 -9.65
CA GLU A 279 32.71 -11.70 -9.69
C GLU A 279 32.23 -10.68 -10.73
N LEU A 280 31.26 -11.10 -11.52
CA LEU A 280 30.56 -10.25 -12.47
C LEU A 280 29.08 -10.66 -12.43
N ALA A 281 28.30 -10.06 -11.53
CA ALA A 281 26.93 -10.44 -11.27
C ALA A 281 25.98 -9.27 -11.57
N PRO A 282 24.95 -9.46 -12.41
CA PRO A 282 23.91 -8.46 -12.55
C PRO A 282 23.18 -8.34 -11.21
N GLN A 283 23.19 -7.16 -10.63
CA GLN A 283 22.36 -6.80 -9.51
C GLN A 283 21.11 -6.09 -10.05
N ARG A 284 19.99 -6.73 -9.93
CA ARG A 284 18.72 -6.01 -10.03
C ARG A 284 18.56 -5.26 -8.71
N GLY A 285 18.56 -3.93 -8.75
CA GLY A 285 18.20 -3.14 -7.59
C GLY A 285 16.91 -3.68 -7.00
N SER A 286 16.79 -3.80 -5.67
CA SER A 286 15.51 -4.23 -5.11
C SER A 286 14.46 -3.18 -5.48
N LEU A 287 13.28 -3.65 -5.86
CA LEU A 287 12.17 -2.76 -6.18
C LEU A 287 11.87 -1.82 -5.00
N GLU A 288 12.10 -2.31 -3.78
CA GLU A 288 11.97 -1.55 -2.55
C GLU A 288 13.01 -0.43 -2.44
N GLU A 289 14.29 -0.71 -2.79
CA GLU A 289 15.35 0.33 -2.79
C GLU A 289 15.07 1.40 -3.83
N ALA A 290 14.59 1.02 -5.01
CA ALA A 290 14.20 1.96 -6.05
C ALA A 290 13.02 2.83 -5.59
N PHE A 291 12.00 2.20 -5.00
CA PHE A 291 10.86 2.89 -4.40
C PHE A 291 11.32 3.83 -3.28
N MET A 292 12.18 3.37 -2.38
CA MET A 292 12.74 4.20 -1.31
C MET A 292 13.60 5.35 -1.84
N ARG A 293 14.35 5.17 -2.93
CA ARG A 293 15.09 6.28 -3.59
C ARG A 293 14.13 7.31 -4.19
N MET A 294 13.06 6.86 -4.85
CA MET A 294 12.05 7.75 -5.44
C MET A 294 11.22 8.48 -4.38
N THR A 295 11.00 7.86 -3.22
CA THR A 295 10.22 8.39 -2.11
C THR A 295 11.07 8.82 -0.91
N GLY A 296 12.37 8.54 -0.89
CA GLY A 296 13.27 8.68 0.28
C GLY A 296 13.45 10.11 0.78
N GLY A 297 13.23 11.13 -0.09
CA GLY A 297 13.07 12.52 0.35
C GLY A 297 11.71 12.81 0.98
N ASP A 298 10.76 11.86 0.90
CA ASP A 298 9.33 12.06 1.18
C ASP A 298 8.83 11.32 2.45
N VAL A 299 9.72 10.71 3.24
CA VAL A 299 9.34 10.05 4.51
C VAL A 299 9.23 11.09 5.63
N GLN A 300 8.04 11.20 6.26
CA GLN A 300 7.79 12.16 7.35
C GLN A 300 8.40 11.77 8.70
N TYR A 301 8.76 10.49 8.89
CA TYR A 301 9.29 9.98 10.15
C TYR A 301 10.56 9.18 9.88
N HIS A 302 11.72 9.79 10.10
CA HIS A 302 12.98 9.10 10.21
C HIS A 302 13.17 8.65 11.66
N GLY A 303 13.10 7.35 11.93
CA GLY A 303 13.67 6.82 13.15
C GLY A 303 15.20 6.99 13.03
N GLU A 304 15.82 7.78 13.87
CA GLU A 304 17.28 7.80 14.00
C GLU A 304 17.73 6.42 14.51
N VAL A 305 18.33 5.63 13.63
CA VAL A 305 19.11 4.47 14.06
C VAL A 305 20.46 5.05 14.51
N GLY A 306 20.55 5.38 15.80
CA GLY A 306 21.82 5.73 16.40
C GLY A 306 22.82 4.57 16.32
N PRO A 307 24.15 4.84 16.30
CA PRO A 307 25.14 3.79 16.35
C PRO A 307 24.93 2.97 17.62
N GLN A 308 24.96 1.66 17.47
CA GLN A 308 24.72 0.61 18.47
C GLN A 308 25.07 1.00 19.91
N GLY A 309 24.06 1.08 20.76
CA GLY A 309 24.25 1.20 22.21
C GLY A 309 23.01 1.81 22.86
N ASP A 310 22.34 0.99 23.67
CA ASP A 310 21.26 1.31 24.57
C ASP A 310 19.84 1.46 23.98
N VAL A 311 19.14 0.35 24.02
CA VAL A 311 17.67 0.32 23.97
C VAL A 311 17.20 1.03 25.26
N ALA A 312 16.90 2.33 25.17
CA ALA A 312 16.21 3.03 26.23
C ALA A 312 14.85 2.36 26.44
N ALA A 313 14.65 1.81 27.62
CA ALA A 313 13.38 1.21 28.03
C ALA A 313 12.25 2.22 27.85
N ALA A 314 11.18 1.79 27.20
CA ALA A 314 9.96 2.58 27.06
C ALA A 314 9.48 3.02 28.45
N PRO A 315 8.99 4.27 28.60
CA PRO A 315 8.44 4.71 29.88
C PRO A 315 7.24 3.81 30.27
N PRO A 316 7.08 3.47 31.54
CA PRO A 316 5.99 2.61 31.98
C PRO A 316 4.63 3.24 31.63
N ALA A 317 3.74 2.42 31.11
CA ALA A 317 2.37 2.80 30.79
C ALA A 317 1.72 3.45 32.03
N ALA A 318 1.09 4.59 31.86
CA ALA A 318 0.36 5.28 32.90
C ALA A 318 -0.70 4.34 33.52
N ALA A 319 -0.67 4.23 34.86
CA ALA A 319 -1.63 3.44 35.61
C ALA A 319 -3.07 3.90 35.34
N PRO A 320 -4.06 2.99 35.27
CA PRO A 320 -5.45 3.37 35.05
C PRO A 320 -5.93 4.24 36.22
N ALA A 321 -6.60 5.35 35.87
CA ALA A 321 -7.21 6.27 36.83
C ALA A 321 -8.20 5.51 37.74
N GLN A 322 -8.05 5.69 39.06
CA GLN A 322 -8.96 5.13 40.05
C GLN A 322 -10.37 5.74 39.90
N PRO A 323 -11.45 4.98 40.11
CA PRO A 323 -12.80 5.52 40.04
C PRO A 323 -13.03 6.53 41.14
N VAL A 324 -13.56 7.69 40.81
CA VAL A 324 -13.98 8.73 41.75
C VAL A 324 -15.20 8.22 42.52
N GLU A 325 -15.05 8.02 43.83
CA GLU A 325 -16.17 7.75 44.73
C GLU A 325 -17.10 8.95 44.76
N THR A 326 -18.29 8.81 44.23
CA THR A 326 -19.36 9.80 44.38
C THR A 326 -19.97 9.64 45.77
N LYS A 327 -19.63 10.53 46.71
CA LYS A 327 -20.30 10.65 48.00
C LYS A 327 -21.76 11.03 47.76
N VAL A 328 -22.65 10.09 48.03
CA VAL A 328 -24.09 10.35 48.15
C VAL A 328 -24.32 11.08 49.47
N LEU A 329 -24.64 12.39 49.38
CA LEU A 329 -25.13 13.17 50.51
C LEU A 329 -26.56 12.73 50.81
N GLY A 330 -26.73 12.04 51.94
CA GLY A 330 -28.01 11.76 52.52
C GLY A 330 -28.69 13.06 52.99
N GLY A 331 -29.89 13.32 52.51
CA GLY A 331 -30.80 14.38 52.97
C GLY A 331 -32.01 13.74 53.63
N THR A 332 -32.10 13.86 54.93
CA THR A 332 -33.26 13.61 55.81
C THR A 332 -34.41 14.55 55.45
N LYS A 333 -35.54 14.09 55.16
CA LYS A 333 -36.87 14.18 55.79
C LYS A 333 -37.92 13.58 54.89
#